data_b99920621370a1996731e3db67285497
#
_entry.id   b99920621370a1996731e3db67285497
#
_cell.length_a   1.000
_cell.length_b   1.000
_cell.length_c   1.000
_cell.angle_alpha   90.00
_cell.angle_beta   90.00
_cell.angle_gamma   90.00
#
_symmetry.space_group_name_H-M   'P 1'
#
loop_
_entity.id
_entity.type
_entity.pdbx_description
1 polymer ?
#
loop_
_entity_poly.entity_id
_entity_poly.type
_entity_poly.pdbx_seq_one_letter_code
_entity_poly.pdbx_strand_id
1 'polypeptide(L)'
;MILEKKISVGVIGIGRIGLPTALAFADKNFSTLGVDINKKLVDTIKRKKYPLKDEPGFEKIFDKVIKNKKFQVTTNILKISECNIVILSLPTPTNKQNLPDYSIILSVVKKLKENVSPNSIIIIESTVEPGFVEKEIIPILNGNKKRLQIGKNLGVIACPETANPGQILKDFKKVPRFIGGTEKNLVETISKIYKKVFNPNVILLENCKTANATKLMTNIFRYVNIAMVNELAILFEKDEIDIWKVINVSSKKYNFEPHFPGSGVGGPCLPSNSFQMLNYAQNNNQKLKIL
;
A
#
# COMPACT_ATOMS: atom_id res chain seq x y z
N MET A 1 -8.96 11.01 -23.65
CA MET A 1 -8.18 10.05 -24.48
C MET A 1 -7.87 8.70 -23.82
N ILE A 2 -8.03 8.54 -22.48
CA ILE A 2 -7.84 7.24 -21.79
C ILE A 2 -9.16 6.41 -21.69
N LEU A 3 -10.31 7.01 -21.90
CA LEU A 3 -11.63 6.39 -21.70
C LEU A 3 -12.14 5.49 -22.84
N GLU A 4 -11.51 5.52 -24.01
CA GLU A 4 -11.95 4.70 -25.17
C GLU A 4 -11.11 3.44 -25.38
N LYS A 5 -9.91 3.34 -24.80
CA LYS A 5 -9.12 2.11 -24.80
C LYS A 5 -9.43 1.27 -23.57
N LYS A 6 -9.62 -0.01 -23.77
CA LYS A 6 -9.81 -1.00 -22.69
C LYS A 6 -8.62 -0.96 -21.73
N ILE A 7 -8.77 -0.30 -20.56
CA ILE A 7 -7.69 -0.14 -19.57
C ILE A 7 -7.27 -1.50 -19.05
N SER A 8 -5.97 -1.77 -19.10
CA SER A 8 -5.33 -2.95 -18.52
C SER A 8 -4.53 -2.56 -17.26
N VAL A 9 -4.59 -3.39 -16.23
CA VAL A 9 -3.95 -3.17 -14.94
C VAL A 9 -2.97 -4.29 -14.64
N GLY A 10 -1.74 -3.94 -14.33
CA GLY A 10 -0.73 -4.87 -13.83
C GLY A 10 -0.49 -4.65 -12.35
N VAL A 11 -0.47 -5.70 -11.55
CA VAL A 11 -0.12 -5.64 -10.12
C VAL A 11 1.13 -6.47 -9.90
N ILE A 12 2.21 -5.83 -9.46
CA ILE A 12 3.49 -6.47 -9.16
C ILE A 12 3.59 -6.68 -7.65
N GLY A 13 3.79 -7.95 -7.26
CA GLY A 13 3.68 -8.41 -5.89
C GLY A 13 2.23 -8.77 -5.56
N ILE A 14 1.80 -9.98 -5.91
CA ILE A 14 0.45 -10.48 -5.61
C ILE A 14 0.43 -11.30 -4.31
N GLY A 15 1.05 -10.73 -3.28
CA GLY A 15 0.97 -11.22 -1.91
C GLY A 15 -0.36 -10.88 -1.22
N ARG A 16 -0.32 -10.73 0.12
CA ARG A 16 -1.50 -10.52 0.96
C ARG A 16 -2.33 -9.29 0.58
N ILE A 17 -1.71 -8.22 0.09
CA ILE A 17 -2.39 -6.99 -0.36
C ILE A 17 -2.59 -6.97 -1.88
N GLY A 18 -1.53 -7.25 -2.64
CA GLY A 18 -1.58 -7.09 -4.10
C GLY A 18 -2.53 -8.07 -4.78
N LEU A 19 -2.74 -9.29 -4.26
CA LEU A 19 -3.75 -10.19 -4.83
C LEU A 19 -5.17 -9.67 -4.61
N PRO A 20 -5.61 -9.28 -3.40
CA PRO A 20 -6.88 -8.58 -3.21
C PRO A 20 -7.05 -7.34 -4.09
N THR A 21 -6.02 -6.49 -4.21
CA THR A 21 -6.04 -5.33 -5.12
C THR A 21 -6.28 -5.76 -6.57
N ALA A 22 -5.55 -6.74 -7.07
CA ALA A 22 -5.72 -7.25 -8.44
C ALA A 22 -7.13 -7.83 -8.67
N LEU A 23 -7.65 -8.59 -7.71
CA LEU A 23 -9.00 -9.15 -7.77
C LEU A 23 -10.08 -8.07 -7.75
N ALA A 24 -9.90 -7.01 -6.98
CA ALA A 24 -10.84 -5.89 -6.93
C ALA A 24 -10.94 -5.17 -8.29
N PHE A 25 -9.81 -4.93 -8.96
CA PHE A 25 -9.81 -4.38 -10.32
C PHE A 25 -10.48 -5.34 -11.33
N ALA A 26 -10.13 -6.62 -11.29
CA ALA A 26 -10.70 -7.63 -12.18
C ALA A 26 -12.23 -7.79 -11.99
N ASP A 27 -12.73 -7.69 -10.75
CA ASP A 27 -14.16 -7.74 -10.42
C ASP A 27 -14.96 -6.58 -11.05
N LYS A 28 -14.31 -5.44 -11.28
CA LYS A 28 -14.86 -4.28 -11.97
C LYS A 28 -14.60 -4.28 -13.48
N ASN A 29 -14.32 -5.45 -14.06
CA ASN A 29 -14.12 -5.68 -15.49
C ASN A 29 -12.83 -5.11 -16.09
N PHE A 30 -11.86 -4.67 -15.30
CA PHE A 30 -10.52 -4.37 -15.82
C PHE A 30 -9.80 -5.66 -16.22
N SER A 31 -9.10 -5.65 -17.36
CA SER A 31 -8.16 -6.73 -17.70
C SER A 31 -6.96 -6.63 -16.75
N THR A 32 -6.77 -7.62 -15.88
CA THR A 32 -5.81 -7.52 -14.78
C THR A 32 -4.76 -8.63 -14.87
N LEU A 33 -3.49 -8.24 -14.78
CA LEU A 33 -2.33 -9.13 -14.77
C LEU A 33 -1.63 -9.04 -13.40
N GLY A 34 -1.59 -10.16 -12.68
CA GLY A 34 -0.77 -10.31 -11.48
C GLY A 34 0.64 -10.79 -11.84
N VAL A 35 1.66 -10.13 -11.31
CA VAL A 35 3.07 -10.52 -11.49
C VAL A 35 3.70 -10.80 -10.14
N ASP A 36 4.30 -11.98 -9.96
CA ASP A 36 5.02 -12.34 -8.75
C ASP A 36 6.19 -13.27 -9.04
N ILE A 37 7.28 -13.13 -8.30
CA ILE A 37 8.45 -14.02 -8.42
C ILE A 37 8.20 -15.40 -7.80
N ASN A 38 7.22 -15.51 -6.90
CA ASN A 38 6.89 -16.75 -6.22
C ASN A 38 6.15 -17.70 -7.18
N LYS A 39 6.91 -18.59 -7.79
CA LYS A 39 6.38 -19.59 -8.73
C LYS A 39 5.28 -20.46 -8.11
N LYS A 40 5.42 -20.87 -6.84
CA LYS A 40 4.40 -21.70 -6.17
C LYS A 40 3.06 -20.95 -6.06
N LEU A 41 3.09 -19.67 -5.71
CA LEU A 41 1.90 -18.82 -5.67
C LEU A 41 1.25 -18.69 -7.04
N VAL A 42 2.04 -18.36 -8.07
CA VAL A 42 1.56 -18.22 -9.44
C VAL A 42 0.96 -19.54 -9.97
N ASP A 43 1.61 -20.68 -9.72
CA ASP A 43 1.12 -21.99 -10.13
C ASP A 43 -0.17 -22.39 -9.39
N THR A 44 -0.30 -22.03 -8.12
CA THR A 44 -1.53 -22.24 -7.33
C THR A 44 -2.71 -21.51 -7.96
N ILE A 45 -2.52 -20.22 -8.30
CA ILE A 45 -3.53 -19.39 -8.95
C ILE A 45 -3.87 -19.92 -10.35
N LYS A 46 -2.88 -20.32 -11.15
CA LYS A 46 -3.09 -20.94 -12.47
C LYS A 46 -3.92 -22.22 -12.41
N ARG A 47 -3.79 -23.00 -11.32
CA ARG A 47 -4.63 -24.18 -11.02
C ARG A 47 -6.00 -23.79 -10.49
N LYS A 48 -6.38 -22.51 -10.53
CA LYS A 48 -7.66 -21.96 -10.05
C LYS A 48 -7.91 -22.22 -8.56
N LYS A 49 -6.85 -22.19 -7.75
CA LYS A 49 -6.94 -22.32 -6.30
C LYS A 49 -6.64 -20.95 -5.66
N TYR A 50 -7.57 -20.46 -4.84
CA TYR A 50 -7.37 -19.22 -4.07
C TYR A 50 -6.35 -19.45 -2.94
N PRO A 51 -5.27 -18.64 -2.86
CA PRO A 51 -4.16 -18.93 -1.96
C PRO A 51 -4.27 -18.31 -0.55
N LEU A 52 -5.07 -17.24 -0.36
CA LEU A 52 -5.13 -16.47 0.89
C LEU A 52 -6.33 -16.89 1.76
N LYS A 53 -6.22 -18.03 2.43
CA LYS A 53 -7.32 -18.59 3.25
C LYS A 53 -7.71 -17.71 4.45
N ASP A 54 -6.81 -16.86 4.90
CA ASP A 54 -7.00 -15.94 6.02
C ASP A 54 -7.60 -14.57 5.62
N GLU A 55 -7.95 -14.38 4.32
CA GLU A 55 -8.63 -13.19 3.82
C GLU A 55 -10.03 -13.55 3.30
N PRO A 56 -11.06 -13.53 4.16
CA PRO A 56 -12.39 -14.02 3.81
C PRO A 56 -13.10 -13.17 2.75
N GLY A 57 -13.92 -13.84 1.95
CA GLY A 57 -14.81 -13.21 0.96
C GLY A 57 -14.19 -13.00 -0.42
N PHE A 58 -12.87 -13.14 -0.57
CA PHE A 58 -12.23 -13.04 -1.88
C PHE A 58 -12.34 -14.29 -2.73
N GLU A 59 -12.64 -15.45 -2.18
CA GLU A 59 -12.80 -16.71 -2.92
C GLU A 59 -13.86 -16.57 -4.02
N LYS A 60 -15.02 -16.04 -3.69
CA LYS A 60 -16.13 -15.84 -4.66
C LYS A 60 -15.74 -14.86 -5.77
N ILE A 61 -14.99 -13.81 -5.43
CA ILE A 61 -14.49 -12.83 -6.40
C ILE A 61 -13.46 -13.52 -7.30
N PHE A 62 -12.53 -14.27 -6.72
CA PHE A 62 -11.50 -15.02 -7.43
C PHE A 62 -12.11 -15.96 -8.46
N ASP A 63 -13.07 -16.83 -8.07
CA ASP A 63 -13.74 -17.76 -8.95
C ASP A 63 -14.43 -17.05 -10.11
N LYS A 64 -15.13 -15.95 -9.83
CA LYS A 64 -15.79 -15.12 -10.84
C LYS A 64 -14.81 -14.57 -11.86
N VAL A 65 -13.71 -13.94 -11.42
CA VAL A 65 -12.76 -13.26 -12.32
C VAL A 65 -11.90 -14.25 -13.12
N ILE A 66 -11.61 -15.42 -12.56
CA ILE A 66 -10.95 -16.51 -13.29
C ILE A 66 -11.88 -17.06 -14.37
N LYS A 67 -13.15 -17.34 -14.04
CA LYS A 67 -14.16 -17.81 -15.02
C LYS A 67 -14.32 -16.81 -16.17
N ASN A 68 -14.37 -15.54 -15.88
CA ASN A 68 -14.55 -14.46 -16.85
C ASN A 68 -13.26 -14.06 -17.58
N LYS A 69 -12.15 -14.72 -17.32
CA LYS A 69 -10.81 -14.44 -17.89
C LYS A 69 -10.36 -12.98 -17.70
N LYS A 70 -10.79 -12.35 -16.59
CA LYS A 70 -10.42 -10.96 -16.25
C LYS A 70 -9.16 -10.86 -15.42
N PHE A 71 -8.70 -11.96 -14.85
CA PHE A 71 -7.47 -12.04 -14.06
C PHE A 71 -6.56 -13.14 -14.59
N GLN A 72 -5.31 -12.78 -14.82
CA GLN A 72 -4.23 -13.67 -15.22
C GLN A 72 -3.00 -13.45 -14.35
N VAL A 73 -2.13 -14.45 -14.26
CA VAL A 73 -0.90 -14.35 -13.46
C VAL A 73 0.32 -14.88 -14.20
N THR A 74 1.48 -14.28 -13.91
CA THR A 74 2.76 -14.67 -14.49
C THR A 74 3.92 -14.41 -13.55
N THR A 75 5.03 -15.14 -13.75
CA THR A 75 6.32 -14.81 -13.13
C THR A 75 7.17 -13.86 -13.99
N ASN A 76 6.75 -13.63 -15.24
CA ASN A 76 7.50 -12.81 -16.19
C ASN A 76 7.08 -11.34 -16.09
N ILE A 77 7.95 -10.52 -15.50
CA ILE A 77 7.72 -9.08 -15.34
C ILE A 77 7.67 -8.32 -16.68
N LEU A 78 8.24 -8.85 -17.76
CA LEU A 78 8.24 -8.18 -19.06
C LEU A 78 6.82 -7.99 -19.63
N LYS A 79 5.88 -8.86 -19.24
CA LYS A 79 4.47 -8.73 -19.63
C LYS A 79 3.77 -7.48 -19.09
N ILE A 80 4.41 -6.77 -18.16
CA ILE A 80 3.87 -5.51 -17.62
C ILE A 80 3.79 -4.40 -18.69
N SER A 81 4.56 -4.52 -19.78
CA SER A 81 4.49 -3.60 -20.93
C SER A 81 3.10 -3.57 -21.59
N GLU A 82 2.29 -4.59 -21.38
CA GLU A 82 0.91 -4.68 -21.89
C GLU A 82 -0.09 -3.89 -21.03
N CYS A 83 0.35 -3.32 -19.89
CA CYS A 83 -0.51 -2.66 -18.91
C CYS A 83 -0.42 -1.14 -18.97
N ASN A 84 -1.58 -0.47 -18.88
CA ASN A 84 -1.68 0.99 -18.82
C ASN A 84 -1.48 1.51 -17.40
N ILE A 85 -1.92 0.75 -16.40
CA ILE A 85 -1.74 1.06 -14.98
C ILE A 85 -0.90 -0.06 -14.37
N VAL A 86 0.18 0.30 -13.70
CA VAL A 86 1.08 -0.63 -13.03
C VAL A 86 1.13 -0.31 -11.54
N ILE A 87 0.64 -1.23 -10.71
CA ILE A 87 0.58 -1.08 -9.25
C ILE A 87 1.72 -1.87 -8.63
N LEU A 88 2.52 -1.21 -7.78
CA LEU A 88 3.58 -1.84 -7.00
C LEU A 88 3.09 -2.10 -5.59
N SER A 89 2.83 -3.38 -5.28
CA SER A 89 2.40 -3.86 -3.96
C SER A 89 3.46 -4.80 -3.37
N LEU A 90 4.66 -4.23 -3.20
CA LEU A 90 5.88 -4.95 -2.84
C LEU A 90 6.21 -4.76 -1.35
N PRO A 91 6.81 -5.75 -0.69
CA PRO A 91 7.25 -5.59 0.69
C PRO A 91 8.39 -4.57 0.80
N THR A 92 8.34 -3.77 1.86
CA THR A 92 9.35 -2.78 2.25
C THR A 92 9.72 -3.03 3.71
N PRO A 93 10.43 -4.13 4.01
CA PRO A 93 10.79 -4.52 5.36
C PRO A 93 11.85 -3.59 5.96
N THR A 94 12.17 -3.80 7.23
CA THR A 94 13.38 -3.30 7.86
C THR A 94 14.45 -4.38 7.88
N ASN A 95 15.70 -3.97 7.79
CA ASN A 95 16.85 -4.87 7.96
C ASN A 95 17.15 -5.15 9.45
N LYS A 96 18.22 -5.89 9.75
CA LYS A 96 18.62 -6.24 11.13
C LYS A 96 19.00 -5.03 12.00
N GLN A 97 19.32 -3.90 11.38
CA GLN A 97 19.62 -2.63 12.05
C GLN A 97 18.39 -1.73 12.17
N ASN A 98 17.19 -2.25 11.92
CA ASN A 98 15.93 -1.51 11.90
C ASN A 98 15.88 -0.38 10.85
N LEU A 99 16.74 -0.39 9.85
CA LEU A 99 16.70 0.55 8.74
C LEU A 99 15.77 0.01 7.63
N PRO A 100 15.00 0.88 6.95
CA PRO A 100 14.16 0.46 5.83
C PRO A 100 14.96 -0.18 4.71
N ASP A 101 14.49 -1.31 4.19
CA ASP A 101 15.08 -1.98 3.03
C ASP A 101 14.16 -1.81 1.81
N TYR A 102 14.57 -0.94 0.91
CA TYR A 102 13.87 -0.66 -0.33
C TYR A 102 14.46 -1.37 -1.56
N SER A 103 15.40 -2.31 -1.36
CA SER A 103 16.09 -3.01 -2.44
C SER A 103 15.13 -3.68 -3.44
N ILE A 104 14.08 -4.31 -2.94
CA ILE A 104 13.06 -5.00 -3.75
C ILE A 104 12.35 -4.02 -4.68
N ILE A 105 11.78 -2.95 -4.13
CA ILE A 105 11.02 -1.97 -4.93
C ILE A 105 11.94 -1.25 -5.93
N LEU A 106 13.15 -0.88 -5.54
CA LEU A 106 14.12 -0.25 -6.43
C LEU A 106 14.55 -1.18 -7.58
N SER A 107 14.76 -2.47 -7.29
CA SER A 107 15.04 -3.48 -8.31
C SER A 107 13.92 -3.60 -9.35
N VAL A 108 12.66 -3.58 -8.90
CA VAL A 108 11.48 -3.61 -9.78
C VAL A 108 11.38 -2.32 -10.58
N VAL A 109 11.56 -1.15 -9.98
CA VAL A 109 11.52 0.15 -10.66
C VAL A 109 12.58 0.24 -11.78
N LYS A 110 13.80 -0.29 -11.55
CA LYS A 110 14.84 -0.39 -12.58
C LYS A 110 14.39 -1.22 -13.78
N LYS A 111 13.68 -2.34 -13.56
CA LYS A 111 13.09 -3.15 -14.64
C LYS A 111 11.95 -2.42 -15.35
N LEU A 112 11.11 -1.68 -14.61
CA LEU A 112 10.02 -0.90 -15.20
C LEU A 112 10.53 0.20 -16.13
N LYS A 113 11.63 0.88 -15.78
CA LYS A 113 12.27 1.87 -16.63
C LYS A 113 12.48 1.38 -18.07
N GLU A 114 12.81 0.10 -18.24
CA GLU A 114 13.07 -0.48 -19.56
C GLU A 114 11.83 -1.11 -20.20
N ASN A 115 10.84 -1.53 -19.41
CA ASN A 115 9.75 -2.39 -19.86
C ASN A 115 8.36 -1.77 -19.84
N VAL A 116 8.11 -0.72 -19.03
CA VAL A 116 6.79 -0.08 -19.00
C VAL A 116 6.55 0.70 -20.29
N SER A 117 5.34 0.65 -20.82
CA SER A 117 5.00 1.37 -22.05
C SER A 117 4.83 2.88 -21.82
N PRO A 118 5.15 3.73 -22.81
CA PRO A 118 4.73 5.13 -22.77
C PRO A 118 3.22 5.28 -22.61
N ASN A 119 2.79 6.37 -21.96
CA ASN A 119 1.41 6.66 -21.57
C ASN A 119 0.86 5.71 -20.49
N SER A 120 1.74 5.11 -19.70
CA SER A 120 1.38 4.32 -18.53
C SER A 120 1.42 5.15 -17.25
N ILE A 121 0.79 4.60 -16.21
CA ILE A 121 0.76 5.17 -14.86
C ILE A 121 1.32 4.12 -13.89
N ILE A 122 2.33 4.51 -13.11
CA ILE A 122 2.88 3.67 -12.04
C ILE A 122 2.28 4.15 -10.72
N ILE A 123 1.66 3.22 -9.99
CA ILE A 123 1.05 3.49 -8.67
C ILE A 123 1.86 2.75 -7.61
N ILE A 124 2.39 3.48 -6.65
CA ILE A 124 3.13 2.95 -5.51
C ILE A 124 2.11 2.69 -4.39
N GLU A 125 1.72 1.43 -4.22
CA GLU A 125 0.87 0.96 -3.12
C GLU A 125 1.69 0.52 -1.91
N SER A 126 2.95 0.14 -2.15
CA SER A 126 3.93 -0.15 -1.09
C SER A 126 4.10 1.05 -0.17
N THR A 127 4.21 0.78 1.14
CA THR A 127 4.48 1.83 2.12
C THR A 127 5.96 2.23 2.08
N VAL A 128 6.23 3.51 1.86
CA VAL A 128 7.59 4.08 1.83
C VAL A 128 7.62 5.40 2.60
N GLU A 129 8.81 5.84 2.99
CA GLU A 129 8.99 7.11 3.70
C GLU A 129 8.62 8.32 2.83
N PRO A 130 8.25 9.46 3.45
CA PRO A 130 7.93 10.67 2.71
C PRO A 130 9.10 11.15 1.85
N GLY A 131 8.82 11.45 0.57
CA GLY A 131 9.83 11.89 -0.39
C GLY A 131 10.62 10.78 -1.08
N PHE A 132 10.48 9.51 -0.67
CA PHE A 132 11.14 8.38 -1.33
C PHE A 132 10.77 8.25 -2.81
N VAL A 133 9.51 8.44 -3.15
CA VAL A 133 9.04 8.38 -4.54
C VAL A 133 9.73 9.46 -5.37
N GLU A 134 9.79 10.68 -4.85
CA GLU A 134 10.39 11.83 -5.53
C GLU A 134 11.92 11.74 -5.63
N LYS A 135 12.58 11.26 -4.57
CA LYS A 135 14.05 11.23 -4.48
C LYS A 135 14.68 10.01 -5.14
N GLU A 136 13.99 8.87 -5.12
CA GLU A 136 14.57 7.59 -5.56
C GLU A 136 13.85 7.01 -6.80
N ILE A 137 12.52 6.91 -6.78
CA ILE A 137 11.77 6.25 -7.86
C ILE A 137 11.74 7.11 -9.12
N ILE A 138 11.37 8.38 -9.00
CA ILE A 138 11.27 9.32 -10.13
C ILE A 138 12.60 9.48 -10.89
N PRO A 139 13.75 9.67 -10.24
CA PRO A 139 15.02 9.77 -10.95
C PRO A 139 15.38 8.50 -11.73
N ILE A 140 15.11 7.30 -11.18
CA ILE A 140 15.35 6.04 -11.89
C ILE A 140 14.49 5.99 -13.16
N LEU A 141 13.20 6.26 -13.06
CA LEU A 141 12.27 6.23 -14.20
C LEU A 141 12.63 7.27 -15.27
N ASN A 142 13.03 8.48 -14.88
CA ASN A 142 13.48 9.53 -15.77
C ASN A 142 14.85 9.26 -16.42
N GLY A 143 15.60 8.29 -15.94
CA GLY A 143 16.93 7.98 -16.49
C GLY A 143 16.95 7.51 -17.95
N ASN A 144 15.78 7.28 -18.57
CA ASN A 144 15.62 7.03 -20.02
C ASN A 144 14.73 8.12 -20.64
N LYS A 145 15.23 9.37 -20.64
CA LYS A 145 14.51 10.56 -21.11
C LYS A 145 14.03 10.49 -22.56
N LYS A 146 14.65 9.66 -23.41
CA LYS A 146 14.24 9.47 -24.80
C LYS A 146 12.93 8.69 -24.90
N ARG A 147 12.66 7.80 -23.94
CA ARG A 147 11.52 6.88 -23.96
C ARG A 147 10.42 7.28 -22.98
N LEU A 148 10.78 7.62 -21.74
CA LEU A 148 9.84 7.92 -20.65
C LEU A 148 10.12 9.32 -20.10
N GLN A 149 9.06 10.12 -19.98
CA GLN A 149 9.10 11.45 -19.38
C GLN A 149 7.93 11.62 -18.44
N ILE A 150 8.23 11.75 -17.12
CA ILE A 150 7.19 12.02 -16.12
C ILE A 150 6.56 13.35 -16.43
N GLY A 151 5.22 13.41 -16.38
CA GLY A 151 4.44 14.57 -16.74
C GLY A 151 4.07 14.68 -18.22
N LYS A 152 4.65 13.84 -19.07
CA LYS A 152 4.28 13.80 -20.50
C LYS A 152 3.68 12.47 -20.91
N ASN A 153 4.43 11.40 -20.75
CA ASN A 153 4.03 10.06 -21.17
C ASN A 153 4.21 8.98 -20.07
N LEU A 154 4.54 9.39 -18.88
CA LEU A 154 4.57 8.52 -17.70
C LEU A 154 4.03 9.29 -16.49
N GLY A 155 3.05 8.71 -15.81
CA GLY A 155 2.54 9.22 -14.55
C GLY A 155 3.06 8.42 -13.36
N VAL A 156 3.29 9.09 -12.22
CA VAL A 156 3.65 8.43 -10.95
C VAL A 156 2.72 8.91 -9.85
N ILE A 157 2.15 7.94 -9.12
CA ILE A 157 1.20 8.15 -8.04
C ILE A 157 1.62 7.34 -6.83
N ALA A 158 1.48 7.88 -5.63
CA ALA A 158 1.44 7.16 -4.38
C ALA A 158 -0.01 6.96 -3.94
N CYS A 159 -0.37 5.72 -3.68
CA CYS A 159 -1.65 5.33 -3.09
C CYS A 159 -1.41 4.20 -2.08
N PRO A 160 -0.73 4.52 -0.95
CA PRO A 160 -0.35 3.50 0.02
C PRO A 160 -1.58 2.79 0.61
N GLU A 161 -1.45 1.48 0.80
CA GLU A 161 -2.53 0.63 1.31
C GLU A 161 -2.86 0.93 2.77
N THR A 162 -4.15 0.97 3.09
CA THR A 162 -4.66 1.29 4.42
C THR A 162 -5.48 0.16 5.07
N ALA A 163 -5.76 -0.93 4.34
CA ALA A 163 -6.54 -2.05 4.86
C ALA A 163 -5.77 -2.88 5.90
N ASN A 164 -6.53 -3.51 6.80
CA ASN A 164 -5.98 -4.40 7.81
C ASN A 164 -6.08 -5.86 7.35
N PRO A 165 -5.04 -6.68 7.57
CA PRO A 165 -5.10 -8.10 7.31
C PRO A 165 -6.28 -8.78 8.02
N GLY A 166 -6.91 -9.76 7.34
CA GLY A 166 -8.08 -10.49 7.83
C GLY A 166 -9.42 -9.79 7.59
N GLN A 167 -9.42 -8.53 7.13
CA GLN A 167 -10.65 -7.78 6.80
C GLN A 167 -10.50 -6.87 5.56
N ILE A 168 -9.56 -7.17 4.68
CA ILE A 168 -9.22 -6.34 3.52
C ILE A 168 -10.45 -6.02 2.66
N LEU A 169 -11.32 -6.99 2.40
CA LEU A 169 -12.53 -6.77 1.58
C LEU A 169 -13.50 -5.77 2.22
N LYS A 170 -13.62 -5.78 3.55
CA LYS A 170 -14.43 -4.82 4.31
C LYS A 170 -13.80 -3.43 4.27
N ASP A 171 -12.49 -3.38 4.49
CA ASP A 171 -11.73 -2.14 4.54
C ASP A 171 -11.67 -1.46 3.16
N PHE A 172 -11.58 -2.22 2.08
CA PHE A 172 -11.69 -1.71 0.71
C PHE A 172 -12.98 -0.92 0.43
N LYS A 173 -14.04 -1.18 1.21
CA LYS A 173 -15.33 -0.49 1.09
C LYS A 173 -15.51 0.65 2.10
N LYS A 174 -14.73 0.67 3.19
CA LYS A 174 -14.96 1.58 4.32
C LYS A 174 -13.81 2.58 4.56
N VAL A 175 -12.57 2.12 4.38
CA VAL A 175 -11.40 2.94 4.70
C VAL A 175 -11.04 3.84 3.52
N PRO A 176 -10.84 5.15 3.74
CA PRO A 176 -10.44 6.06 2.68
C PRO A 176 -9.09 5.67 2.05
N ARG A 177 -8.97 5.93 0.74
CA ARG A 177 -7.70 5.85 0.01
C ARG A 177 -7.10 7.24 -0.13
N PHE A 178 -5.81 7.38 0.14
CA PHE A 178 -5.06 8.62 -0.03
C PHE A 178 -4.32 8.55 -1.37
N ILE A 179 -4.58 9.47 -2.27
CA ILE A 179 -3.94 9.48 -3.59
C ILE A 179 -3.21 10.80 -3.79
N GLY A 180 -1.89 10.73 -3.90
CA GLY A 180 -1.03 11.86 -4.26
C GLY A 180 -0.18 11.52 -5.48
N GLY A 181 0.13 12.48 -6.32
CA GLY A 181 0.86 12.20 -7.54
C GLY A 181 1.66 13.37 -8.08
N THR A 182 2.35 13.12 -9.19
CA THR A 182 3.19 14.14 -9.87
C THR A 182 2.37 15.24 -10.53
N GLU A 183 1.10 14.96 -10.85
CA GLU A 183 0.23 15.89 -11.58
C GLU A 183 -1.22 15.79 -11.14
N LYS A 184 -1.87 16.95 -10.95
CA LYS A 184 -3.26 17.05 -10.48
C LYS A 184 -4.25 16.29 -11.38
N ASN A 185 -4.19 16.48 -12.69
CA ASN A 185 -5.09 15.83 -13.65
C ASN A 185 -4.96 14.30 -13.62
N LEU A 186 -3.75 13.81 -13.39
CA LEU A 186 -3.47 12.39 -13.24
C LEU A 186 -4.10 11.82 -11.97
N VAL A 187 -3.93 12.52 -10.85
CA VAL A 187 -4.52 12.17 -9.54
C VAL A 187 -6.04 12.10 -9.65
N GLU A 188 -6.67 13.11 -10.28
CA GLU A 188 -8.11 13.14 -10.52
C GLU A 188 -8.59 11.96 -11.39
N THR A 189 -7.84 11.63 -12.45
CA THR A 189 -8.17 10.51 -13.34
C THR A 189 -8.13 9.18 -12.60
N ILE A 190 -7.06 8.93 -11.84
CA ILE A 190 -6.92 7.69 -11.05
C ILE A 190 -7.94 7.63 -9.92
N SER A 191 -8.28 8.77 -9.30
CA SER A 191 -9.30 8.79 -8.26
C SER A 191 -10.67 8.29 -8.75
N LYS A 192 -11.06 8.62 -9.98
CA LYS A 192 -12.30 8.11 -10.59
C LYS A 192 -12.28 6.60 -10.75
N ILE A 193 -11.12 6.04 -11.14
CA ILE A 193 -10.93 4.60 -11.26
C ILE A 193 -10.99 3.94 -9.88
N TYR A 194 -10.29 4.49 -8.88
CA TYR A 194 -10.26 3.96 -7.52
C TYR A 194 -11.63 4.03 -6.84
N LYS A 195 -12.39 5.12 -7.04
CA LYS A 195 -13.79 5.22 -6.57
C LYS A 195 -14.67 4.12 -7.15
N LYS A 196 -14.48 3.77 -8.42
CA LYS A 196 -15.21 2.66 -9.07
C LYS A 196 -14.82 1.29 -8.50
N VAL A 197 -13.53 1.10 -8.17
CA VAL A 197 -12.99 -0.21 -7.77
C VAL A 197 -13.19 -0.47 -6.27
N PHE A 198 -12.90 0.49 -5.43
CA PHE A 198 -12.83 0.32 -3.97
C PHE A 198 -13.99 1.02 -3.25
N ASN A 199 -13.80 2.28 -2.95
CA ASN A 199 -14.69 3.07 -2.10
C ASN A 199 -14.90 4.46 -2.70
N PRO A 200 -16.11 5.05 -2.55
CA PRO A 200 -16.33 6.45 -2.90
C PRO A 200 -15.43 7.44 -2.14
N ASN A 201 -14.93 7.08 -0.95
CA ASN A 201 -14.04 7.95 -0.16
C ASN A 201 -12.58 7.86 -0.63
N VAL A 202 -12.25 8.63 -1.66
CA VAL A 202 -10.88 8.85 -2.12
C VAL A 202 -10.49 10.29 -1.80
N ILE A 203 -9.44 10.45 -1.01
CA ILE A 203 -8.90 11.75 -0.60
C ILE A 203 -7.71 12.08 -1.50
N LEU A 204 -7.80 13.22 -2.21
CA LEU A 204 -6.75 13.68 -3.11
C LEU A 204 -5.77 14.55 -2.34
N LEU A 205 -4.49 14.29 -2.57
CA LEU A 205 -3.38 14.98 -1.95
C LEU A 205 -2.46 15.57 -3.03
N GLU A 206 -1.71 16.61 -2.67
CA GLU A 206 -0.96 17.42 -3.63
C GLU A 206 0.18 16.64 -4.31
N ASN A 207 0.78 15.67 -3.59
CA ASN A 207 1.97 14.96 -4.05
C ASN A 207 2.12 13.59 -3.37
N CYS A 208 3.05 12.77 -3.88
CA CYS A 208 3.33 11.44 -3.31
C CYS A 208 3.85 11.52 -1.87
N LYS A 209 4.66 12.53 -1.55
CA LYS A 209 5.23 12.72 -0.22
C LYS A 209 4.14 12.86 0.84
N THR A 210 3.12 13.68 0.59
CA THR A 210 1.98 13.88 1.51
C THR A 210 1.18 12.59 1.68
N ALA A 211 0.94 11.83 0.60
CA ALA A 211 0.23 10.55 0.68
C ALA A 211 0.98 9.52 1.56
N ASN A 212 2.29 9.41 1.39
CA ASN A 212 3.13 8.52 2.19
C ASN A 212 3.21 8.98 3.65
N ALA A 213 3.36 10.28 3.91
CA ALA A 213 3.35 10.84 5.27
C ALA A 213 2.03 10.53 5.99
N THR A 214 0.88 10.72 5.31
CA THR A 214 -0.44 10.40 5.86
C THR A 214 -0.54 8.94 6.26
N LYS A 215 -0.07 8.01 5.41
CA LYS A 215 -0.06 6.58 5.73
C LYS A 215 0.80 6.26 6.94
N LEU A 216 2.02 6.78 7.00
CA LEU A 216 2.90 6.55 8.14
C LEU A 216 2.30 7.12 9.43
N MET A 217 1.74 8.33 9.38
CA MET A 217 1.12 8.98 10.54
C MET A 217 0.01 8.13 11.17
N THR A 218 -0.85 7.49 10.36
CA THR A 218 -1.92 6.63 10.88
C THR A 218 -1.38 5.43 11.68
N ASN A 219 -0.27 4.85 11.24
CA ASN A 219 0.34 3.72 11.92
C ASN A 219 1.17 4.14 13.13
N ILE A 220 1.89 5.26 13.06
CA ILE A 220 2.65 5.83 14.16
C ILE A 220 1.73 6.24 15.31
N PHE A 221 0.59 6.87 15.00
CA PHE A 221 -0.41 7.20 16.01
C PHE A 221 -0.82 5.96 16.80
N ARG A 222 -1.13 4.86 16.13
CA ARG A 222 -1.46 3.58 16.78
C ARG A 222 -0.28 3.03 17.58
N TYR A 223 0.93 3.08 17.02
CA TYR A 223 2.14 2.59 17.66
C TYR A 223 2.36 3.27 19.02
N VAL A 224 2.38 4.62 19.03
CA VAL A 224 2.63 5.42 20.23
C VAL A 224 1.54 5.20 21.28
N ASN A 225 0.27 5.20 20.89
CA ASN A 225 -0.84 5.01 21.84
C ASN A 225 -0.85 3.59 22.44
N ILE A 226 -0.55 2.56 21.65
CA ILE A 226 -0.42 1.19 22.18
C ILE A 226 0.77 1.09 23.14
N ALA A 227 1.92 1.70 22.83
CA ALA A 227 3.07 1.72 23.72
C ALA A 227 2.72 2.42 25.04
N MET A 228 2.13 3.61 24.97
CA MET A 228 1.72 4.40 26.13
C MET A 228 0.78 3.63 27.07
N VAL A 229 -0.27 3.00 26.54
CA VAL A 229 -1.23 2.27 27.40
C VAL A 229 -0.62 1.00 28.01
N ASN A 230 0.36 0.37 27.36
CA ASN A 230 1.11 -0.73 27.97
C ASN A 230 2.00 -0.24 29.12
N GLU A 231 2.69 0.89 28.99
CA GLU A 231 3.48 1.49 30.08
C GLU A 231 2.58 1.88 31.26
N LEU A 232 1.43 2.52 30.99
CA LEU A 232 0.45 2.88 32.03
C LEU A 232 -0.15 1.64 32.71
N ALA A 233 -0.38 0.54 31.98
CA ALA A 233 -0.86 -0.69 32.57
C ALA A 233 0.11 -1.25 33.64
N ILE A 234 1.41 -1.27 33.32
CA ILE A 234 2.48 -1.70 34.25
C ILE A 234 2.55 -0.76 35.47
N LEU A 235 2.41 0.56 35.24
CA LEU A 235 2.42 1.55 36.33
C LEU A 235 1.22 1.34 37.27
N PHE A 236 0.02 1.22 36.70
CA PHE A 236 -1.24 1.14 37.45
C PHE A 236 -1.42 -0.19 38.21
N GLU A 237 -0.79 -1.27 37.71
CA GLU A 237 -0.79 -2.56 38.40
C GLU A 237 -0.23 -2.48 39.81
N LYS A 238 0.75 -1.60 40.07
CA LYS A 238 1.37 -1.40 41.39
C LYS A 238 0.40 -0.84 42.44
N ASP A 239 -0.58 -0.06 42.00
CA ASP A 239 -1.59 0.59 42.83
C ASP A 239 -2.97 -0.09 42.71
N GLU A 240 -3.02 -1.33 42.18
CA GLU A 240 -4.24 -2.10 41.96
C GLU A 240 -5.31 -1.37 41.12
N ILE A 241 -4.89 -0.45 40.23
CA ILE A 241 -5.78 0.29 39.33
C ILE A 241 -6.04 -0.54 38.08
N ASP A 242 -7.30 -0.86 37.79
CA ASP A 242 -7.72 -1.56 36.57
C ASP A 242 -7.64 -0.64 35.35
N ILE A 243 -6.58 -0.81 34.54
CA ILE A 243 -6.36 -0.03 33.30
C ILE A 243 -7.51 -0.18 32.31
N TRP A 244 -8.16 -1.33 32.20
CA TRP A 244 -9.28 -1.54 31.30
C TRP A 244 -10.48 -0.67 31.69
N LYS A 245 -10.76 -0.58 32.99
CA LYS A 245 -11.79 0.30 33.54
C LYS A 245 -11.45 1.77 33.30
N VAL A 246 -10.19 2.16 33.52
CA VAL A 246 -9.72 3.53 33.27
C VAL A 246 -9.93 3.90 31.79
N ILE A 247 -9.50 3.08 30.84
CA ILE A 247 -9.67 3.32 29.42
C ILE A 247 -11.15 3.39 29.03
N ASN A 248 -11.97 2.45 29.51
CA ASN A 248 -13.39 2.43 29.20
C ASN A 248 -14.16 3.65 29.73
N VAL A 249 -13.79 4.18 30.89
CA VAL A 249 -14.38 5.41 31.42
C VAL A 249 -13.85 6.64 30.67
N SER A 250 -12.55 6.70 30.40
CA SER A 250 -11.92 7.81 29.63
C SER A 250 -12.50 7.92 28.23
N SER A 251 -12.88 6.79 27.58
CA SER A 251 -13.46 6.78 26.25
C SER A 251 -14.84 7.49 26.14
N LYS A 252 -15.46 7.84 27.28
CA LYS A 252 -16.68 8.67 27.29
C LYS A 252 -16.38 10.13 26.96
N LYS A 253 -15.12 10.55 27.01
CA LYS A 253 -14.72 11.91 26.64
C LYS A 253 -14.52 11.97 25.10
N TYR A 254 -15.10 12.97 24.46
CA TYR A 254 -15.19 13.11 23.00
C TYR A 254 -13.85 13.07 22.25
N ASN A 255 -12.74 13.46 22.92
CA ASN A 255 -11.40 13.53 22.32
C ASN A 255 -10.48 12.37 22.77
N PHE A 256 -11.03 11.29 23.30
CA PHE A 256 -10.25 10.11 23.71
C PHE A 256 -10.52 8.95 22.77
N GLU A 257 -9.50 8.54 22.02
CA GLU A 257 -9.54 7.34 21.20
C GLU A 257 -8.96 6.15 21.97
N PRO A 258 -9.79 5.14 22.33
CA PRO A 258 -9.34 4.07 23.20
C PRO A 258 -8.34 3.14 22.50
N HIS A 259 -7.21 2.91 23.16
CA HIS A 259 -6.26 1.86 22.87
C HIS A 259 -6.13 0.99 24.12
N PHE A 260 -5.94 -0.31 23.94
CA PHE A 260 -5.93 -1.26 25.05
C PHE A 260 -4.56 -1.94 25.17
N PRO A 261 -4.10 -2.23 26.41
CA PRO A 261 -2.84 -2.92 26.63
C PRO A 261 -2.91 -4.37 26.17
N GLY A 262 -1.76 -4.95 25.85
CA GLY A 262 -1.59 -6.32 25.44
C GLY A 262 -0.13 -6.74 25.60
N SER A 263 0.36 -7.64 24.75
CA SER A 263 1.75 -8.10 24.77
C SER A 263 2.77 -7.09 24.23
N GLY A 264 2.40 -5.83 24.10
CA GLY A 264 3.22 -4.75 23.52
C GLY A 264 2.85 -4.42 22.08
N VAL A 265 3.68 -3.57 21.45
CA VAL A 265 3.49 -3.20 20.03
C VAL A 265 4.17 -4.24 19.16
N GLY A 266 3.40 -4.89 18.29
CA GLY A 266 3.90 -5.97 17.44
C GLY A 266 3.38 -5.91 16.00
N GLY A 267 3.62 -7.02 15.30
CA GLY A 267 3.26 -7.17 13.90
C GLY A 267 4.27 -6.53 12.92
N PRO A 268 4.14 -6.80 11.62
CA PRO A 268 5.13 -6.34 10.63
C PRO A 268 4.98 -4.86 10.27
N CYS A 269 3.81 -4.24 10.48
CA CYS A 269 3.50 -2.91 9.94
C CYS A 269 3.85 -1.77 10.91
N LEU A 270 3.40 -1.85 12.18
CA LEU A 270 3.56 -0.73 13.12
C LEU A 270 5.04 -0.43 13.42
N PRO A 271 5.88 -1.41 13.79
CA PRO A 271 7.30 -1.16 14.00
C PRO A 271 8.02 -0.67 12.73
N SER A 272 7.80 -1.34 11.58
CA SER A 272 8.48 -0.95 10.33
C SER A 272 8.15 0.48 9.90
N ASN A 273 6.90 0.92 10.06
CA ASN A 273 6.53 2.30 9.70
C ASN A 273 7.10 3.33 10.68
N SER A 274 7.25 2.98 11.96
CA SER A 274 7.96 3.84 12.92
C SER A 274 9.43 3.98 12.55
N PHE A 275 10.12 2.89 12.19
CA PHE A 275 11.49 2.94 11.71
C PHE A 275 11.64 3.72 10.39
N GLN A 276 10.69 3.60 9.46
CA GLN A 276 10.67 4.44 8.25
C GLN A 276 10.60 5.94 8.60
N MET A 277 9.78 6.31 9.57
CA MET A 277 9.69 7.71 10.02
C MET A 277 10.93 8.18 10.75
N LEU A 278 11.54 7.34 11.60
CA LEU A 278 12.82 7.64 12.26
C LEU A 278 13.93 7.86 11.24
N ASN A 279 14.03 6.98 10.24
CA ASN A 279 14.99 7.13 9.14
C ASN A 279 14.76 8.43 8.36
N TYR A 280 13.51 8.74 8.04
CA TYR A 280 13.16 10.00 7.38
C TYR A 280 13.54 11.22 8.23
N ALA A 281 13.30 11.20 9.53
CA ALA A 281 13.68 12.28 10.44
C ALA A 281 15.21 12.45 10.49
N GLN A 282 15.95 11.35 10.63
CA GLN A 282 17.41 11.36 10.64
C GLN A 282 18.00 11.94 9.35
N ASN A 283 17.46 11.54 8.19
CA ASN A 283 17.87 12.04 6.87
C ASN A 283 17.55 13.53 6.67
N ASN A 284 16.69 14.11 7.52
CA ASN A 284 16.38 15.54 7.54
C ASN A 284 16.95 16.27 8.77
N ASN A 285 17.96 15.67 9.44
CA ASN A 285 18.62 16.21 10.63
C ASN A 285 17.64 16.54 11.79
N GLN A 286 16.59 15.76 11.93
CA GLN A 286 15.60 15.87 13.00
C GLN A 286 15.65 14.66 13.92
N LYS A 287 15.42 14.88 15.22
CA LYS A 287 15.31 13.83 16.23
C LYS A 287 13.87 13.78 16.76
N LEU A 288 13.21 12.65 16.58
CA LEU A 288 11.91 12.39 17.18
C LEU A 288 12.11 11.83 18.59
N LYS A 289 11.52 12.48 19.61
CA LYS A 289 11.73 12.13 21.03
C LYS A 289 10.68 11.12 21.54
N ILE A 290 9.56 10.95 20.84
CA ILE A 290 8.46 10.07 21.25
C ILE A 290 8.56 8.69 20.55
N LEU A 291 9.20 8.64 19.41
CA LEU A 291 9.55 7.43 18.69
C LEU A 291 11.01 7.07 19.03
#